data_f9d53f1d51210c0f68c7f5ffe867bfd6
#
_entry.id   f9d53f1d51210c0f68c7f5ffe867bfd6
#
_cell.length_a   1.000
_cell.length_b   1.000
_cell.length_c   1.000
_cell.angle_alpha   90.00
_cell.angle_beta   90.00
_cell.angle_gamma   90.00
#
_symmetry.space_group_name_H-M   'P 1'
#
loop_
_entity.id
_entity.type
_entity.pdbx_description
1 polymer ?
#
loop_
_entity_poly.entity_id
_entity_poly.type
_entity_poly.pdbx_seq_one_letter_code
_entity_poly.pdbx_strand_id
1 'polypeptide(L)'
;MTSKVFPWGTKVSPAFRAKVIQICKNLNWTDNHASWLMGCMAFESGESFSSSVKNAAGSGAIGLIQFMPATAKDMGVTTVWLSRLTAEEQLDYVEQYFKPYASKIKSLNDMYMAILLPKYVGKPDSSVLFSGGVSYRQNSGLDKNKDGLVTKAEAAQAVTEKLLKGMTETYRSEWPE
;
A
#
# COMPACT_ATOMS: atom_id res chain seq x y z
N MET A 1 -7.83 29.18 4.92
CA MET A 1 -7.97 27.71 5.01
C MET A 1 -6.94 27.07 4.08
N THR A 2 -6.07 26.21 4.63
CA THR A 2 -5.24 25.36 3.79
C THR A 2 -6.15 24.30 3.17
N SER A 3 -6.27 24.30 1.85
CA SER A 3 -7.02 23.26 1.15
C SER A 3 -6.34 21.93 1.36
N LYS A 4 -7.13 20.92 1.70
CA LYS A 4 -6.67 19.56 1.90
C LYS A 4 -6.25 18.95 0.57
N VAL A 5 -5.09 18.30 0.52
CA VAL A 5 -4.57 17.72 -0.72
C VAL A 5 -4.70 16.20 -0.69
N PHE A 6 -4.92 15.63 -1.88
CA PHE A 6 -5.03 14.19 -2.08
C PHE A 6 -3.74 13.71 -2.76
N PRO A 7 -2.90 12.92 -2.06
CA PRO A 7 -1.63 12.47 -2.63
C PRO A 7 -1.87 11.62 -3.88
N TRP A 8 -1.03 11.83 -4.89
CA TRP A 8 -1.11 11.10 -6.17
C TRP A 8 -2.44 11.27 -6.91
N GLY A 9 -3.25 12.24 -6.52
CA GLY A 9 -4.58 12.43 -7.10
C GLY A 9 -4.58 12.66 -8.60
N THR A 10 -3.51 13.25 -9.15
CA THR A 10 -3.40 13.50 -10.60
C THR A 10 -3.09 12.23 -11.40
N LYS A 11 -2.65 11.16 -10.75
CA LYS A 11 -2.31 9.89 -11.41
C LYS A 11 -3.50 8.96 -11.56
N VAL A 12 -4.63 9.30 -10.97
CA VAL A 12 -5.82 8.45 -10.90
C VAL A 12 -7.06 9.22 -11.33
N SER A 13 -8.11 8.50 -11.70
CA SER A 13 -9.38 9.11 -12.12
C SER A 13 -10.15 9.72 -10.95
N PRO A 14 -11.10 10.62 -11.23
CA PRO A 14 -12.03 11.09 -10.20
C PRO A 14 -12.79 9.93 -9.53
N ALA A 15 -13.20 8.93 -10.30
CA ALA A 15 -13.89 7.74 -9.77
C ALA A 15 -12.98 6.94 -8.82
N PHE A 16 -11.70 6.82 -9.14
CA PHE A 16 -10.72 6.16 -8.27
C PHE A 16 -10.61 6.91 -6.92
N ARG A 17 -10.45 8.23 -6.96
CA ARG A 17 -10.37 9.07 -5.74
C ARG A 17 -11.61 8.92 -4.89
N ALA A 18 -12.79 8.99 -5.50
CA ALA A 18 -14.07 8.83 -4.79
C ALA A 18 -14.16 7.46 -4.12
N LYS A 19 -13.70 6.42 -4.80
CA LYS A 19 -13.70 5.05 -4.27
C LYS A 19 -12.76 4.89 -3.08
N VAL A 20 -11.59 5.50 -3.10
CA VAL A 20 -10.65 5.50 -1.96
C VAL A 20 -11.31 6.12 -0.74
N ILE A 21 -11.99 7.25 -0.91
CA ILE A 21 -12.71 7.90 0.18
C ILE A 21 -13.83 6.98 0.70
N GLN A 22 -14.56 6.31 -0.18
CA GLN A 22 -15.63 5.39 0.22
C GLN A 22 -15.08 4.19 1.00
N ILE A 23 -13.94 3.64 0.59
CA ILE A 23 -13.26 2.57 1.33
C ILE A 23 -12.97 3.02 2.76
N CYS A 24 -12.43 4.22 2.92
CA CYS A 24 -12.13 4.76 4.25
C CYS A 24 -13.39 4.87 5.10
N LYS A 25 -14.50 5.31 4.54
CA LYS A 25 -15.79 5.35 5.25
C LYS A 25 -16.24 3.95 5.65
N ASN A 26 -16.14 2.99 4.74
CA ASN A 26 -16.56 1.61 4.97
C ASN A 26 -15.75 0.93 6.09
N LEU A 27 -14.47 1.29 6.21
CA LEU A 27 -13.55 0.68 7.18
C LEU A 27 -13.40 1.51 8.48
N ASN A 28 -14.17 2.57 8.64
CA ASN A 28 -14.07 3.53 9.75
C ASN A 28 -12.67 4.15 9.85
N TRP A 29 -12.07 4.40 8.71
CA TRP A 29 -10.78 5.05 8.59
C TRP A 29 -10.92 6.57 8.49
N THR A 30 -9.86 7.28 8.87
CA THR A 30 -9.77 8.74 8.75
C THR A 30 -9.25 9.14 7.37
N ASP A 31 -9.23 10.44 7.12
CA ASP A 31 -8.63 10.99 5.90
C ASP A 31 -7.13 10.70 5.81
N ASN A 32 -6.44 10.61 6.93
CA ASN A 32 -5.04 10.20 6.95
C ASN A 32 -4.85 8.79 6.35
N HIS A 33 -5.77 7.88 6.63
CA HIS A 33 -5.72 6.54 6.04
C HIS A 33 -5.84 6.58 4.51
N ALA A 34 -6.64 7.49 3.96
CA ALA A 34 -6.72 7.67 2.50
C ALA A 34 -5.37 8.07 1.93
N SER A 35 -4.68 9.00 2.57
CA SER A 35 -3.32 9.41 2.17
C SER A 35 -2.34 8.26 2.26
N TRP A 36 -2.38 7.49 3.35
CA TRP A 36 -1.50 6.32 3.52
C TRP A 36 -1.76 5.26 2.45
N LEU A 37 -3.03 5.02 2.13
CA LEU A 37 -3.40 4.05 1.10
C LEU A 37 -2.86 4.47 -0.27
N MET A 38 -2.97 5.75 -0.61
CA MET A 38 -2.39 6.26 -1.86
C MET A 38 -0.87 6.09 -1.89
N GLY A 39 -0.19 6.33 -0.78
CA GLY A 39 1.25 6.11 -0.65
C GLY A 39 1.64 4.64 -0.83
N CYS A 40 0.91 3.73 -0.20
CA CYS A 40 1.14 2.28 -0.33
C CYS A 40 0.91 1.82 -1.78
N MET A 41 -0.18 2.26 -2.41
CA MET A 41 -0.47 1.89 -3.80
C MET A 41 0.56 2.47 -4.78
N ALA A 42 1.03 3.69 -4.54
CA ALA A 42 2.09 4.27 -5.36
C ALA A 42 3.37 3.44 -5.27
N PHE A 43 3.74 3.04 -4.06
CA PHE A 43 4.93 2.21 -3.85
C PHE A 43 4.77 0.83 -4.51
N GLU A 44 3.68 0.13 -4.23
CA GLU A 44 3.49 -1.24 -4.72
C GLU A 44 3.33 -1.31 -6.24
N SER A 45 2.66 -0.33 -6.84
CA SER A 45 2.43 -0.30 -8.29
C SER A 45 3.53 0.42 -9.08
N GLY A 46 4.58 0.88 -8.43
CA GLY A 46 5.64 1.66 -9.09
C GLY A 46 5.11 2.97 -9.67
N GLU A 47 4.20 3.62 -8.96
CA GLU A 47 3.55 4.89 -9.34
C GLU A 47 2.59 4.76 -10.54
N SER A 48 2.33 3.56 -11.01
CA SER A 48 1.45 3.34 -12.18
C SER A 48 -0.03 3.33 -11.84
N PHE A 49 -0.39 2.95 -10.61
CA PHE A 49 -1.77 2.71 -10.18
C PHE A 49 -2.51 1.77 -11.14
N SER A 50 -1.77 0.82 -11.75
CA SER A 50 -2.31 -0.14 -12.69
C SER A 50 -2.74 -1.42 -11.99
N SER A 51 -3.93 -1.90 -12.35
CA SER A 51 -4.44 -3.19 -11.86
C SER A 51 -3.66 -4.39 -12.41
N SER A 52 -2.90 -4.20 -13.48
CA SER A 52 -2.20 -5.28 -14.20
C SER A 52 -0.68 -5.25 -14.03
N VAL A 53 -0.12 -4.30 -13.29
CA VAL A 53 1.33 -4.21 -13.12
C VAL A 53 1.86 -5.43 -12.38
N LYS A 54 2.89 -6.07 -12.97
CA LYS A 54 3.49 -7.29 -12.43
C LYS A 54 4.76 -6.97 -11.65
N ASN A 55 5.04 -7.79 -10.63
CA ASN A 55 6.29 -7.70 -9.90
C ASN A 55 7.48 -8.03 -10.81
N ALA A 56 8.46 -7.14 -10.86
CA ALA A 56 9.64 -7.29 -11.72
C ALA A 56 10.52 -8.49 -11.32
N ALA A 57 10.47 -8.91 -10.07
CA ALA A 57 11.24 -10.06 -9.57
C ALA A 57 10.56 -11.41 -9.87
N GLY A 58 9.40 -11.42 -10.54
CA GLY A 58 8.73 -12.65 -10.95
C GLY A 58 8.00 -13.40 -9.84
N SER A 59 7.62 -12.72 -8.75
CA SER A 59 6.89 -13.34 -7.64
C SER A 59 5.45 -13.75 -7.99
N GLY A 60 4.92 -13.24 -9.10
CA GLY A 60 3.52 -13.41 -9.48
C GLY A 60 2.58 -12.38 -8.85
N ALA A 61 3.09 -11.49 -8.02
CA ALA A 61 2.31 -10.40 -7.44
C ALA A 61 1.86 -9.42 -8.51
N ILE A 62 0.65 -8.86 -8.34
CA ILE A 62 0.03 -8.03 -9.36
C ILE A 62 -0.80 -6.89 -8.77
N GLY A 63 -0.82 -5.77 -9.47
CA GLY A 63 -1.79 -4.71 -9.27
C GLY A 63 -1.49 -3.71 -8.18
N LEU A 64 -2.53 -3.04 -7.71
CA LEU A 64 -2.46 -1.85 -6.86
C LEU A 64 -1.67 -2.03 -5.57
N ILE A 65 -1.81 -3.17 -4.91
CA ILE A 65 -1.08 -3.50 -3.68
C ILE A 65 -0.24 -4.76 -3.82
N GLN A 66 0.01 -5.19 -5.04
CA GLN A 66 0.79 -6.40 -5.36
C GLN A 66 0.20 -7.64 -4.70
N PHE A 67 -1.02 -7.96 -5.10
CA PHE A 67 -1.69 -9.18 -4.65
C PHE A 67 -0.89 -10.42 -5.05
N MET A 68 -0.54 -11.23 -4.07
CA MET A 68 0.10 -12.53 -4.30
C MET A 68 -0.92 -13.57 -4.77
N PRO A 69 -0.51 -14.60 -5.53
CA PRO A 69 -1.42 -15.65 -5.97
C PRO A 69 -2.21 -16.32 -4.83
N ALA A 70 -1.55 -16.59 -3.70
CA ALA A 70 -2.20 -17.18 -2.54
C ALA A 70 -3.27 -16.25 -1.95
N THR A 71 -2.98 -14.95 -1.89
CA THR A 71 -3.92 -13.94 -1.40
C THR A 71 -5.16 -13.87 -2.30
N ALA A 72 -4.96 -13.86 -3.61
CA ALA A 72 -6.07 -13.87 -4.57
C ALA A 72 -6.95 -15.10 -4.37
N LYS A 73 -6.33 -16.27 -4.21
CA LYS A 73 -7.05 -17.52 -3.96
C LYS A 73 -7.90 -17.46 -2.70
N ASP A 74 -7.34 -16.89 -1.61
CA ASP A 74 -8.07 -16.72 -0.35
C ASP A 74 -9.30 -15.82 -0.51
N MET A 75 -9.25 -14.88 -1.46
CA MET A 75 -10.37 -13.99 -1.81
C MET A 75 -11.31 -14.62 -2.87
N GLY A 76 -11.07 -15.87 -3.27
CA GLY A 76 -11.91 -16.57 -4.24
C GLY A 76 -11.68 -16.20 -5.70
N VAL A 77 -10.52 -15.59 -6.01
CA VAL A 77 -10.19 -15.15 -7.37
C VAL A 77 -8.75 -15.57 -7.73
N THR A 78 -8.30 -15.17 -8.92
CA THR A 78 -6.93 -15.40 -9.40
C THR A 78 -6.26 -14.06 -9.69
N THR A 79 -4.92 -14.04 -9.71
CA THR A 79 -4.18 -12.84 -10.12
C THR A 79 -4.49 -12.47 -11.56
N VAL A 80 -4.70 -13.44 -12.43
CA VAL A 80 -5.10 -13.19 -13.84
C VAL A 80 -6.44 -12.44 -13.89
N TRP A 81 -7.42 -12.89 -13.10
CA TRP A 81 -8.73 -12.22 -13.05
C TRP A 81 -8.61 -10.80 -12.50
N LEU A 82 -7.85 -10.61 -11.40
CA LEU A 82 -7.60 -9.29 -10.83
C LEU A 82 -6.95 -8.34 -11.86
N SER A 83 -6.03 -8.87 -12.69
CA SER A 83 -5.32 -8.07 -13.69
C SER A 83 -6.22 -7.57 -14.83
N ARG A 84 -7.37 -8.17 -15.00
CA ARG A 84 -8.34 -7.79 -16.03
C ARG A 84 -9.33 -6.73 -15.58
N LEU A 85 -9.37 -6.45 -14.27
CA LEU A 85 -10.23 -5.41 -13.72
C LEU A 85 -9.66 -4.04 -14.06
N THR A 86 -10.52 -3.03 -14.07
CA THR A 86 -10.04 -1.64 -14.04
C THR A 86 -9.41 -1.38 -12.67
N ALA A 87 -8.61 -0.33 -12.55
CA ALA A 87 -8.04 0.06 -11.25
C ALA A 87 -9.16 0.32 -10.23
N GLU A 88 -10.23 1.00 -10.66
CA GLU A 88 -11.39 1.29 -9.83
C GLU A 88 -12.08 0.02 -9.33
N GLU A 89 -12.27 -0.96 -10.20
CA GLU A 89 -12.86 -2.26 -9.82
C GLU A 89 -11.96 -3.04 -8.86
N GLN A 90 -10.65 -2.99 -9.09
CA GLN A 90 -9.69 -3.70 -8.21
C GLN A 90 -9.68 -3.12 -6.79
N LEU A 91 -10.06 -1.86 -6.60
CA LEU A 91 -10.17 -1.25 -5.27
C LEU A 91 -11.14 -2.00 -4.35
N ASP A 92 -12.16 -2.67 -4.87
CA ASP A 92 -13.05 -3.49 -4.07
C ASP A 92 -12.28 -4.64 -3.38
N TYR A 93 -11.28 -5.18 -4.05
CA TYR A 93 -10.40 -6.22 -3.49
C TYR A 93 -9.35 -5.64 -2.54
N VAL A 94 -8.92 -4.41 -2.76
CA VAL A 94 -8.07 -3.68 -1.81
C VAL A 94 -8.82 -3.52 -0.49
N GLU A 95 -10.08 -3.09 -0.53
CA GLU A 95 -10.92 -2.98 0.67
C GLU A 95 -11.05 -4.32 1.37
N GLN A 96 -11.39 -5.36 0.64
CA GLN A 96 -11.54 -6.72 1.17
C GLN A 96 -10.26 -7.21 1.85
N TYR A 97 -9.10 -6.92 1.24
CA TYR A 97 -7.80 -7.29 1.78
C TYR A 97 -7.53 -6.65 3.14
N PHE A 98 -7.78 -5.34 3.26
CA PHE A 98 -7.50 -4.61 4.50
C PHE A 98 -8.52 -4.82 5.61
N LYS A 99 -9.71 -5.27 5.29
CA LYS A 99 -10.81 -5.37 6.25
C LYS A 99 -10.43 -6.11 7.55
N PRO A 100 -9.75 -7.27 7.52
CA PRO A 100 -9.37 -7.96 8.76
C PRO A 100 -8.40 -7.18 9.65
N TYR A 101 -7.64 -6.24 9.07
CA TYR A 101 -6.62 -5.46 9.79
C TYR A 101 -7.06 -4.05 10.11
N ALA A 102 -8.18 -3.60 9.55
CA ALA A 102 -8.55 -2.20 9.46
C ALA A 102 -8.55 -1.47 10.81
N SER A 103 -9.09 -2.07 11.86
CA SER A 103 -9.18 -1.44 13.18
C SER A 103 -7.83 -1.30 13.88
N LYS A 104 -6.81 -2.03 13.45
CA LYS A 104 -5.47 -2.03 14.05
C LYS A 104 -4.49 -1.11 13.31
N ILE A 105 -4.86 -0.63 12.12
CA ILE A 105 -4.01 0.24 11.30
C ILE A 105 -4.17 1.68 11.81
N LYS A 106 -3.12 2.18 12.47
CA LYS A 106 -3.11 3.51 13.08
C LYS A 106 -1.99 4.42 12.57
N SER A 107 -1.24 3.95 11.57
CA SER A 107 -0.13 4.69 10.95
C SER A 107 0.11 4.16 9.53
N LEU A 108 0.87 4.93 8.75
CA LEU A 108 1.36 4.46 7.45
C LEU A 108 2.16 3.17 7.60
N ASN A 109 3.01 3.10 8.64
CA ASN A 109 3.84 1.92 8.90
C ASN A 109 2.98 0.69 9.16
N ASP A 110 1.90 0.83 9.94
CA ASP A 110 0.94 -0.27 10.16
C ASP A 110 0.29 -0.71 8.85
N MET A 111 -0.13 0.25 8.02
CA MET A 111 -0.79 -0.08 6.76
C MET A 111 0.14 -0.86 5.83
N TYR A 112 1.38 -0.43 5.73
CA TYR A 112 2.37 -1.16 4.93
C TYR A 112 2.66 -2.55 5.49
N MET A 113 2.67 -2.70 6.81
CA MET A 113 2.83 -4.02 7.44
C MET A 113 1.70 -4.98 7.07
N ALA A 114 0.47 -4.48 6.94
CA ALA A 114 -0.65 -5.32 6.50
C ALA A 114 -0.39 -5.91 5.10
N ILE A 115 0.39 -5.22 4.27
CA ILE A 115 0.79 -5.70 2.94
C ILE A 115 2.01 -6.62 3.03
N LEU A 116 3.06 -6.17 3.70
CA LEU A 116 4.36 -6.86 3.72
C LEU A 116 4.41 -8.02 4.72
N LEU A 117 3.97 -7.78 5.94
CA LEU A 117 4.12 -8.76 7.03
C LEU A 117 3.05 -8.49 8.10
N PRO A 118 1.83 -8.99 7.91
CA PRO A 118 0.67 -8.59 8.71
C PRO A 118 0.80 -8.77 10.23
N LYS A 119 1.61 -9.71 10.68
CA LYS A 119 1.81 -9.94 12.13
C LYS A 119 2.42 -8.73 12.87
N TYR A 120 2.99 -7.77 12.12
CA TYR A 120 3.57 -6.56 12.72
C TYR A 120 2.66 -5.35 12.69
N VAL A 121 1.42 -5.48 12.22
CA VAL A 121 0.41 -4.42 12.34
C VAL A 121 0.18 -4.15 13.84
N GLY A 122 0.28 -2.89 14.23
CA GLY A 122 0.11 -2.48 15.62
C GLY A 122 1.31 -2.72 16.53
N LYS A 123 2.39 -3.28 16.02
CA LYS A 123 3.63 -3.48 16.80
C LYS A 123 4.51 -2.23 16.71
N PRO A 124 5.46 -2.05 17.68
CA PRO A 124 6.35 -0.88 17.65
C PRO A 124 7.18 -0.78 16.35
N ASP A 125 7.51 0.45 15.96
CA ASP A 125 8.33 0.71 14.76
C ASP A 125 9.75 0.12 14.89
N SER A 126 10.23 -0.10 16.11
CA SER A 126 11.52 -0.73 16.38
C SER A 126 11.49 -2.25 16.22
N SER A 127 10.33 -2.85 15.96
CA SER A 127 10.23 -4.31 15.77
C SER A 127 11.12 -4.76 14.63
N VAL A 128 11.89 -5.83 14.85
CA VAL A 128 12.78 -6.41 13.84
C VAL A 128 11.97 -7.38 12.99
N LEU A 129 11.88 -7.10 11.69
CA LEU A 129 11.16 -7.93 10.72
C LEU A 129 12.04 -9.05 10.18
N PHE A 130 13.28 -8.72 9.83
CA PHE A 130 14.22 -9.64 9.21
C PHE A 130 15.59 -9.50 9.84
N SER A 131 16.21 -10.62 10.17
CA SER A 131 17.57 -10.68 10.74
C SER A 131 18.23 -11.98 10.35
N GLY A 132 19.24 -11.92 9.47
CA GLY A 132 19.94 -13.11 8.96
C GLY A 132 19.07 -14.02 8.09
N GLY A 133 19.69 -14.99 7.45
CA GLY A 133 19.01 -16.01 6.66
C GLY A 133 18.45 -15.50 5.33
N VAL A 134 17.63 -16.35 4.70
CA VAL A 134 17.09 -16.10 3.36
C VAL A 134 16.14 -14.89 3.35
N SER A 135 15.27 -14.77 4.35
CA SER A 135 14.31 -13.66 4.43
C SER A 135 15.03 -12.31 4.51
N TYR A 136 16.09 -12.23 5.33
CA TYR A 136 16.90 -11.00 5.39
C TYR A 136 17.55 -10.71 4.05
N ARG A 137 18.17 -11.70 3.42
CA ARG A 137 18.85 -11.51 2.12
C ARG A 137 17.89 -11.02 1.04
N GLN A 138 16.66 -11.55 1.02
CA GLN A 138 15.63 -11.14 0.06
C GLN A 138 15.14 -9.70 0.30
N ASN A 139 15.28 -9.19 1.52
CA ASN A 139 14.80 -7.87 1.93
C ASN A 139 15.93 -6.92 2.36
N SER A 140 17.18 -7.27 2.09
CA SER A 140 18.36 -6.50 2.54
C SER A 140 18.39 -5.06 2.00
N GLY A 141 17.73 -4.80 0.88
CA GLY A 141 17.59 -3.44 0.35
C GLY A 141 16.81 -2.50 1.26
N LEU A 142 16.04 -3.03 2.21
CA LEU A 142 15.31 -2.26 3.21
C LEU A 142 16.16 -1.92 4.44
N ASP A 143 17.31 -2.55 4.60
CA ASP A 143 18.25 -2.29 5.70
C ASP A 143 19.04 -1.01 5.40
N LYS A 144 18.50 0.13 5.84
CA LYS A 144 19.02 1.45 5.47
C LYS A 144 20.34 1.79 6.16
N ASN A 145 20.51 1.37 7.41
CA ASN A 145 21.75 1.61 8.17
C ASN A 145 22.76 0.48 8.08
N LYS A 146 22.40 -0.61 7.37
CA LYS A 146 23.29 -1.77 7.12
C LYS A 146 23.81 -2.43 8.40
N ASP A 147 22.95 -2.53 9.42
CA ASP A 147 23.27 -3.16 10.69
C ASP A 147 22.94 -4.66 10.72
N GLY A 148 22.46 -5.22 9.61
CA GLY A 148 22.05 -6.63 9.51
C GLY A 148 20.63 -6.90 9.97
N LEU A 149 19.88 -5.87 10.32
CA LEU A 149 18.48 -5.95 10.78
C LEU A 149 17.60 -5.05 9.92
N VAL A 150 16.38 -5.49 9.62
CA VAL A 150 15.36 -4.65 9.02
C VAL A 150 14.25 -4.43 10.03
N THR A 151 14.09 -3.20 10.50
CA THR A 151 13.01 -2.84 11.41
C THR A 151 11.76 -2.45 10.64
N LYS A 152 10.62 -2.41 11.34
CA LYS A 152 9.34 -1.93 10.78
C LYS A 152 9.50 -0.51 10.22
N ALA A 153 10.15 0.41 10.94
CA ALA A 153 10.39 1.77 10.48
C ALA A 153 11.22 1.81 9.20
N GLU A 154 12.28 1.02 9.12
CA GLU A 154 13.12 0.94 7.92
C GLU A 154 12.36 0.40 6.71
N ALA A 155 11.57 -0.65 6.89
CA ALA A 155 10.77 -1.24 5.81
C ALA A 155 9.76 -0.23 5.24
N ALA A 156 9.17 0.59 6.10
CA ALA A 156 8.18 1.58 5.70
C ALA A 156 8.78 2.89 5.16
N GLN A 157 10.09 3.10 5.27
CA GLN A 157 10.72 4.36 4.86
C GLN A 157 10.48 4.69 3.39
N ALA A 158 10.61 3.72 2.50
CA ALA A 158 10.40 3.94 1.07
C ALA A 158 8.93 4.30 0.76
N VAL A 159 7.99 3.76 1.52
CA VAL A 159 6.57 4.09 1.37
C VAL A 159 6.29 5.52 1.85
N THR A 160 6.92 5.93 2.95
CA THR A 160 6.86 7.31 3.44
C THR A 160 7.37 8.29 2.38
N GLU A 161 8.49 7.99 1.75
CA GLU A 161 9.06 8.80 0.67
C GLU A 161 8.10 8.88 -0.52
N LYS A 162 7.43 7.79 -0.88
CA LYS A 162 6.42 7.79 -1.94
C LYS A 162 5.21 8.66 -1.59
N LEU A 163 4.75 8.58 -0.35
CA LEU A 163 3.66 9.45 0.10
C LEU A 163 4.04 10.93 -0.04
N LEU A 164 5.22 11.31 0.44
CA LEU A 164 5.70 12.69 0.37
C LEU A 164 5.84 13.16 -1.08
N LYS A 165 6.34 12.31 -1.98
CA LYS A 165 6.39 12.60 -3.41
C LYS A 165 5.00 12.87 -3.98
N GLY A 166 4.02 12.07 -3.59
CA GLY A 166 2.63 12.22 -4.04
C GLY A 166 1.96 13.51 -3.56
N MET A 167 2.49 14.12 -2.51
CA MET A 167 1.99 15.38 -1.98
C MET A 167 2.59 16.62 -2.67
N THR A 168 3.56 16.43 -3.56
CA THR A 168 4.16 17.54 -4.32
C THR A 168 3.18 18.07 -5.36
N GLU A 169 3.42 19.29 -5.82
CA GLU A 169 2.53 20.01 -6.74
C GLU A 169 2.21 19.21 -8.02
N THR A 170 3.19 18.49 -8.56
CA THR A 170 3.02 17.69 -9.77
C THR A 170 2.00 16.55 -9.61
N TYR A 171 1.95 15.93 -8.44
CA TYR A 171 1.20 14.69 -8.24
C TYR A 171 -0.07 14.82 -7.40
N ARG A 172 -0.13 15.81 -6.53
CA ARG A 172 -1.31 16.01 -5.68
C ARG A 172 -2.49 16.57 -6.47
N SER A 173 -3.68 16.23 -6.03
CA SER A 173 -4.90 16.91 -6.45
C SER A 173 -5.58 17.53 -5.22
N GLU A 174 -6.64 18.28 -5.46
CA GLU A 174 -7.51 18.70 -4.37
C GLU A 174 -8.22 17.48 -3.78
N TRP A 175 -8.62 17.59 -2.51
CA TRP A 175 -9.37 16.54 -1.86
C TRP A 175 -10.75 16.40 -2.54
N PRO A 176 -11.22 15.18 -2.85
CA PRO A 176 -12.55 14.99 -3.46
C PRO A 176 -13.66 15.46 -2.51
N GLU A 177 -14.66 16.10 -3.07
CA GLU A 177 -15.86 16.52 -2.32
C GLU A 177 -16.82 15.36 -2.10
#